data_6fb779a5cbf100a8cc1133991438371d
#
_entry.id   6fb779a5cbf100a8cc1133991438371d
#
_cell.length_a   1.000
_cell.length_b   1.000
_cell.length_c   1.000
_cell.angle_alpha   90.00
_cell.angle_beta   90.00
_cell.angle_gamma   90.00
#
_symmetry.space_group_name_H-M   'P 1'
#
loop_
_entity.id
_entity.type
_entity.pdbx_description
1 polymer ?
#
loop_
_entity_poly.entity_id
_entity_poly.type
_entity_poly.pdbx_seq_one_letter_code
_entity_poly.pdbx_strand_id
1 'polypeptide(L)'
;NVADILMPQKDLHQAYFLDNVGRLRREFVTRNYRTVAEYMLFHGRGILNTVIYCSLAIMSALLVNPLAAYAMSRYKMPSSYKILLFLMCTMAFPPMVTSIPNFLMLRKLGLLNTFAALILPGMANGYSIFLLKGFFDAQPQELYESAQLDGASEWVLFWQITMALSKPILAVIALRAFTMAYSNFMFAFVTCQDEKMWTLMVWLYQLQQRSGQAVMYASLIIAAIPTFMIFLFCQNIIMRGIVVPSEK
;
A
#
# COMPACT_ATOMS: atom_id res chain seq x y z
N ASN A 1 62.57 10.80 -14.04
CA ASN A 1 61.43 11.58 -13.53
C ASN A 1 60.29 10.62 -13.23
N VAL A 2 59.77 10.65 -12.00
CA VAL A 2 58.71 9.72 -11.54
C VAL A 2 57.43 9.86 -12.41
N ALA A 3 57.24 11.00 -13.03
CA ALA A 3 56.13 11.27 -13.95
C ALA A 3 56.22 10.43 -15.25
N ASP A 4 57.40 10.13 -15.75
CA ASP A 4 57.60 9.39 -17.01
C ASP A 4 57.42 7.87 -16.84
N ILE A 5 57.52 7.38 -15.61
CA ILE A 5 57.24 5.96 -15.28
C ILE A 5 55.76 5.70 -15.09
N LEU A 6 54.98 6.70 -14.69
CA LEU A 6 53.54 6.57 -14.44
C LEU A 6 52.64 6.86 -15.67
N MET A 7 53.16 7.60 -16.66
CA MET A 7 52.42 7.93 -17.89
C MET A 7 52.01 6.72 -18.74
N PRO A 8 52.88 5.73 -19.02
CA PRO A 8 52.49 4.55 -19.78
C PRO A 8 51.39 3.70 -19.11
N GLN A 9 51.40 3.62 -17.77
CA GLN A 9 50.37 2.86 -17.04
C GLN A 9 49.03 3.58 -17.06
N LYS A 10 49.01 4.92 -17.03
CA LYS A 10 47.81 5.71 -17.07
C LYS A 10 47.12 5.60 -18.44
N ASP A 11 47.89 5.63 -19.53
CA ASP A 11 47.40 5.47 -20.88
C ASP A 11 46.88 4.04 -21.15
N LEU A 12 47.58 3.02 -20.63
CA LEU A 12 47.15 1.63 -20.69
C LEU A 12 45.84 1.40 -19.88
N HIS A 13 45.73 2.00 -18.71
CA HIS A 13 44.49 1.95 -17.92
C HIS A 13 43.33 2.70 -18.60
N GLN A 14 43.63 3.83 -19.24
CA GLN A 14 42.64 4.59 -19.98
C GLN A 14 42.20 3.87 -21.26
N ALA A 15 43.11 3.27 -22.01
CA ALA A 15 42.78 2.47 -23.18
C ALA A 15 41.97 1.23 -22.81
N TYR A 16 42.39 0.50 -21.75
CA TYR A 16 41.61 -0.65 -21.22
C TYR A 16 40.20 -0.23 -20.76
N PHE A 17 40.09 0.92 -20.10
CA PHE A 17 38.80 1.46 -19.68
C PHE A 17 37.91 1.80 -20.87
N LEU A 18 38.45 2.49 -21.88
CA LEU A 18 37.69 2.87 -23.08
C LEU A 18 37.24 1.64 -23.89
N ASP A 19 38.07 0.63 -24.02
CA ASP A 19 37.75 -0.61 -24.74
C ASP A 19 36.69 -1.45 -24.03
N ASN A 20 36.65 -1.39 -22.69
CA ASN A 20 35.75 -2.17 -21.87
C ASN A 20 34.58 -1.36 -21.24
N VAL A 21 34.39 -0.12 -21.62
CA VAL A 21 33.34 0.77 -21.02
C VAL A 21 31.97 0.12 -21.03
N GLY A 22 31.56 -0.52 -22.12
CA GLY A 22 30.26 -1.17 -22.22
C GLY A 22 30.10 -2.35 -21.24
N ARG A 23 31.17 -3.16 -21.10
CA ARG A 23 31.18 -4.30 -20.19
C ARG A 23 31.23 -3.86 -18.73
N LEU A 24 32.10 -2.92 -18.40
CA LEU A 24 32.21 -2.35 -17.04
C LEU A 24 30.92 -1.66 -16.62
N ARG A 25 30.27 -0.89 -17.52
CA ARG A 25 28.97 -0.25 -17.27
C ARG A 25 27.89 -1.29 -17.00
N ARG A 26 27.83 -2.36 -17.79
CA ARG A 26 26.87 -3.45 -17.58
C ARG A 26 27.12 -4.17 -16.25
N GLU A 27 28.35 -4.52 -15.94
CA GLU A 27 28.72 -5.16 -14.68
C GLU A 27 28.38 -4.25 -13.47
N PHE A 28 28.65 -2.95 -13.57
CA PHE A 28 28.35 -1.99 -12.52
C PHE A 28 26.84 -1.85 -12.26
N VAL A 29 26.05 -1.78 -13.31
CA VAL A 29 24.58 -1.70 -13.20
C VAL A 29 24.03 -3.02 -12.66
N THR A 30 24.37 -4.16 -13.27
CA THR A 30 23.85 -5.46 -12.84
C THR A 30 24.26 -5.82 -11.42
N ARG A 31 25.47 -5.47 -10.99
CA ARG A 31 25.94 -5.70 -9.62
C ARG A 31 25.09 -4.96 -8.59
N ASN A 32 24.74 -3.71 -8.84
CA ASN A 32 23.91 -2.93 -7.92
C ASN A 32 22.51 -3.53 -7.75
N TYR A 33 21.85 -3.89 -8.86
CA TYR A 33 20.54 -4.55 -8.80
C TYR A 33 20.61 -5.94 -8.15
N ARG A 34 21.66 -6.70 -8.45
CA ARG A 34 21.91 -8.00 -7.83
C ARG A 34 22.11 -7.87 -6.32
N THR A 35 22.93 -6.92 -5.87
CA THR A 35 23.13 -6.64 -4.44
C THR A 35 21.83 -6.32 -3.73
N VAL A 36 20.96 -5.46 -4.32
CA VAL A 36 19.65 -5.14 -3.76
C VAL A 36 18.77 -6.38 -3.73
N ALA A 37 18.70 -7.13 -4.82
CA ALA A 37 17.87 -8.34 -4.91
C ALA A 37 18.32 -9.42 -3.90
N GLU A 38 19.62 -9.67 -3.79
CA GLU A 38 20.18 -10.60 -2.81
C GLU A 38 19.88 -10.13 -1.37
N TYR A 39 20.03 -8.83 -1.10
CA TYR A 39 19.68 -8.28 0.21
C TYR A 39 18.18 -8.43 0.54
N MET A 40 17.31 -8.19 -0.43
CA MET A 40 15.86 -8.34 -0.25
C MET A 40 15.42 -9.79 -0.04
N LEU A 41 16.06 -10.74 -0.76
CA LEU A 41 15.66 -12.14 -0.75
C LEU A 41 16.27 -12.93 0.41
N PHE A 42 17.53 -12.62 0.77
CA PHE A 42 18.30 -13.45 1.71
C PHE A 42 18.53 -12.81 3.09
N HIS A 43 18.37 -11.49 3.23
CA HIS A 43 18.63 -10.79 4.48
C HIS A 43 17.33 -10.40 5.20
N GLY A 44 16.50 -11.38 5.57
CA GLY A 44 15.38 -11.16 6.46
C GLY A 44 13.98 -11.41 5.85
N ARG A 45 12.96 -11.02 6.63
CA ARG A 45 11.55 -11.27 6.28
C ARG A 45 10.85 -10.07 5.63
N GLY A 46 11.60 -9.08 5.13
CA GLY A 46 11.03 -7.81 4.66
C GLY A 46 9.96 -7.97 3.57
N ILE A 47 10.20 -8.82 2.57
CA ILE A 47 9.20 -9.12 1.53
C ILE A 47 7.98 -9.83 2.13
N LEU A 48 8.20 -10.88 2.92
CA LEU A 48 7.13 -11.66 3.55
C LEU A 48 6.27 -10.78 4.47
N ASN A 49 6.90 -9.97 5.32
CA ASN A 49 6.21 -9.04 6.20
C ASN A 49 5.37 -8.03 5.41
N THR A 50 5.90 -7.52 4.29
CA THR A 50 5.18 -6.58 3.43
C THR A 50 3.98 -7.24 2.76
N VAL A 51 4.14 -8.47 2.26
CA VAL A 51 3.02 -9.23 1.66
C VAL A 51 1.93 -9.49 2.72
N ILE A 52 2.30 -9.95 3.91
CA ILE A 52 1.35 -10.18 5.01
C ILE A 52 0.67 -8.87 5.40
N TYR A 53 1.43 -7.79 5.59
CA TYR A 53 0.89 -6.49 5.97
C TYR A 53 -0.08 -5.94 4.92
N CYS A 54 0.31 -5.92 3.64
CA CYS A 54 -0.55 -5.46 2.55
C CYS A 54 -1.82 -6.32 2.42
N SER A 55 -1.70 -7.65 2.52
CA SER A 55 -2.84 -8.55 2.46
C SER A 55 -3.83 -8.31 3.60
N LEU A 56 -3.34 -8.21 4.84
CA LEU A 56 -4.17 -7.94 5.99
C LEU A 56 -4.79 -6.52 5.95
N ALA A 57 -4.06 -5.52 5.43
CA ALA A 57 -4.59 -4.18 5.23
C ALA A 57 -5.73 -4.15 4.20
N ILE A 58 -5.57 -4.87 3.08
CA ILE A 58 -6.63 -5.00 2.07
C ILE A 58 -7.84 -5.74 2.67
N MET A 59 -7.63 -6.86 3.34
CA MET A 59 -8.71 -7.64 3.94
C MET A 59 -9.49 -6.82 4.97
N SER A 60 -8.79 -6.10 5.87
CA SER A 60 -9.43 -5.23 6.85
C SER A 60 -10.20 -4.09 6.19
N ALA A 61 -9.65 -3.47 5.17
CA ALA A 61 -10.30 -2.38 4.43
C ALA A 61 -11.55 -2.86 3.70
N LEU A 62 -11.53 -4.06 3.10
CA LEU A 62 -12.66 -4.65 2.37
C LEU A 62 -13.71 -5.28 3.29
N LEU A 63 -13.40 -5.48 4.56
CA LEU A 63 -14.36 -5.98 5.55
C LEU A 63 -15.00 -4.83 6.35
N VAL A 64 -14.19 -4.01 6.98
CA VAL A 64 -14.64 -2.99 7.93
C VAL A 64 -15.37 -1.84 7.24
N ASN A 65 -14.78 -1.29 6.17
CA ASN A 65 -15.35 -0.10 5.53
C ASN A 65 -16.67 -0.41 4.79
N PRO A 66 -16.82 -1.54 4.03
CA PRO A 66 -18.11 -1.87 3.41
C PRO A 66 -19.19 -2.18 4.43
N LEU A 67 -18.90 -2.86 5.56
CA LEU A 67 -19.87 -3.11 6.60
C LEU A 67 -20.40 -1.81 7.22
N ALA A 68 -19.50 -0.87 7.53
CA ALA A 68 -19.88 0.44 8.03
C ALA A 68 -20.69 1.24 7.01
N ALA A 69 -20.27 1.25 5.75
CA ALA A 69 -20.96 1.93 4.66
C ALA A 69 -22.34 1.31 4.39
N TYR A 70 -22.46 -0.02 4.42
CA TYR A 70 -23.73 -0.73 4.27
C TYR A 70 -24.73 -0.37 5.38
N ALA A 71 -24.27 -0.43 6.64
CA ALA A 71 -25.10 -0.04 7.76
C ALA A 71 -25.61 1.41 7.62
N MET A 72 -24.73 2.33 7.22
CA MET A 72 -25.11 3.75 7.04
C MET A 72 -25.97 4.02 5.80
N SER A 73 -25.96 3.14 4.80
CA SER A 73 -26.75 3.25 3.58
C SER A 73 -28.15 2.63 3.74
N ARG A 74 -28.23 1.44 4.34
CA ARG A 74 -29.48 0.66 4.38
C ARG A 74 -30.33 0.94 5.61
N TYR A 75 -29.72 1.24 6.74
CA TYR A 75 -30.48 1.58 7.93
C TYR A 75 -30.70 3.09 8.02
N LYS A 76 -31.97 3.51 8.12
CA LYS A 76 -32.37 4.92 8.27
C LYS A 76 -32.01 5.43 9.67
N MET A 77 -30.74 5.64 9.93
CA MET A 77 -30.27 6.21 11.20
C MET A 77 -30.35 7.74 11.16
N PRO A 78 -31.02 8.39 12.11
CA PRO A 78 -31.20 9.87 12.12
C PRO A 78 -29.84 10.60 12.23
N SER A 79 -28.81 9.91 12.70
CA SER A 79 -27.44 10.45 12.88
C SER A 79 -26.46 10.08 11.78
N SER A 80 -26.86 9.34 10.73
CA SER A 80 -25.95 8.91 9.64
C SER A 80 -25.13 10.06 9.05
N TYR A 81 -25.78 11.18 8.78
CA TYR A 81 -25.10 12.37 8.24
C TYR A 81 -24.07 12.94 9.21
N LYS A 82 -24.40 13.03 10.51
CA LYS A 82 -23.47 13.54 11.54
C LYS A 82 -22.27 12.62 11.72
N ILE A 83 -22.50 11.31 11.72
CA ILE A 83 -21.43 10.30 11.79
C ILE A 83 -20.52 10.42 10.56
N LEU A 84 -21.10 10.52 9.37
CA LEU A 84 -20.33 10.67 8.14
C LEU A 84 -19.52 11.96 8.13
N LEU A 85 -20.12 13.09 8.54
CA LEU A 85 -19.41 14.36 8.68
C LEU A 85 -18.26 14.27 9.68
N PHE A 86 -18.48 13.63 10.83
CA PHE A 86 -17.42 13.40 11.83
C PHE A 86 -16.28 12.56 11.25
N LEU A 87 -16.58 11.47 10.55
CA LEU A 87 -15.58 10.65 9.87
C LEU A 87 -14.79 11.46 8.83
N MET A 88 -15.45 12.30 8.05
CA MET A 88 -14.80 13.19 7.11
C MET A 88 -13.89 14.22 7.81
N CYS A 89 -14.34 14.78 8.93
CA CYS A 89 -13.53 15.71 9.74
C CYS A 89 -12.25 15.06 10.26
N THR A 90 -12.25 13.76 10.60
CA THR A 90 -11.03 13.06 11.04
C THR A 90 -9.93 13.05 9.99
N MET A 91 -10.31 13.15 8.69
CA MET A 91 -9.35 13.18 7.60
C MET A 91 -8.64 14.53 7.44
N ALA A 92 -9.18 15.60 8.04
CA ALA A 92 -8.54 16.92 8.01
C ALA A 92 -7.25 16.97 8.84
N PHE A 93 -7.06 16.00 9.74
CA PHE A 93 -5.83 15.94 10.54
C PHE A 93 -4.67 15.33 9.71
N PRO A 94 -3.54 16.04 9.61
CA PRO A 94 -2.36 15.50 8.94
C PRO A 94 -1.88 14.21 9.61
N PRO A 95 -1.52 13.16 8.84
CA PRO A 95 -1.06 11.89 9.38
C PRO A 95 0.17 12.02 10.31
N MET A 96 1.02 13.02 10.08
CA MET A 96 2.19 13.28 10.93
C MET A 96 1.80 13.69 12.33
N VAL A 97 0.74 14.49 12.51
CA VAL A 97 0.27 14.93 13.84
C VAL A 97 -0.29 13.76 14.64
N THR A 98 -0.96 12.83 13.97
CA THR A 98 -1.57 11.66 14.63
C THR A 98 -0.57 10.53 14.88
N SER A 99 0.61 10.55 14.27
CA SER A 99 1.61 9.47 14.39
C SER A 99 2.11 9.29 15.82
N ILE A 100 2.41 10.38 16.52
CA ILE A 100 2.91 10.32 17.91
C ILE A 100 1.84 9.79 18.88
N PRO A 101 0.60 10.33 18.90
CA PRO A 101 -0.48 9.77 19.72
C PRO A 101 -0.75 8.29 19.43
N ASN A 102 -0.77 7.89 18.16
CA ASN A 102 -0.96 6.51 17.77
C ASN A 102 0.16 5.61 18.31
N PHE A 103 1.41 6.03 18.18
CA PHE A 103 2.54 5.29 18.74
C PHE A 103 2.43 5.11 20.25
N LEU A 104 2.11 6.18 20.98
CA LEU A 104 1.95 6.14 22.44
C LEU A 104 0.80 5.23 22.87
N MET A 105 -0.31 5.25 22.14
CA MET A 105 -1.45 4.37 22.35
C MET A 105 -1.05 2.90 22.13
N LEU A 106 -0.43 2.58 21.01
CA LEU A 106 0.03 1.23 20.68
C LEU A 106 1.05 0.71 21.70
N ARG A 107 1.95 1.58 22.15
CA ARG A 107 2.89 1.24 23.21
C ARG A 107 2.20 0.91 24.54
N LYS A 108 1.20 1.69 24.94
CA LYS A 108 0.40 1.43 26.16
C LYS A 108 -0.38 0.11 26.05
N LEU A 109 -0.85 -0.23 24.85
CA LEU A 109 -1.57 -1.48 24.59
C LEU A 109 -0.64 -2.70 24.41
N GLY A 110 0.68 -2.51 24.44
CA GLY A 110 1.66 -3.59 24.24
C GLY A 110 1.66 -4.16 22.83
N LEU A 111 1.18 -3.41 21.82
CA LEU A 111 1.03 -3.87 20.43
C LEU A 111 2.23 -3.58 19.55
N LEU A 112 3.28 -2.88 20.02
CA LEU A 112 4.47 -2.61 19.21
C LEU A 112 5.09 -3.93 18.70
N ASN A 113 5.74 -3.87 17.55
CA ASN A 113 6.33 -5.03 16.89
C ASN A 113 5.31 -6.12 16.49
N THR A 114 4.08 -5.74 16.15
CA THR A 114 3.04 -6.67 15.66
C THR A 114 2.37 -6.13 14.40
N PHE A 115 1.80 -7.02 13.60
CA PHE A 115 0.97 -6.62 12.45
C PHE A 115 -0.29 -5.87 12.90
N ALA A 116 -0.81 -6.16 14.09
CA ALA A 116 -1.95 -5.44 14.66
C ALA A 116 -1.64 -3.94 14.82
N ALA A 117 -0.43 -3.58 15.23
CA ALA A 117 0.00 -2.19 15.33
C ALA A 117 -0.07 -1.45 14.00
N LEU A 118 0.27 -2.13 12.90
CA LEU A 118 0.26 -1.53 11.56
C LEU A 118 -1.16 -1.41 10.96
N ILE A 119 -2.09 -2.26 11.37
CA ILE A 119 -3.41 -2.40 10.75
C ILE A 119 -4.49 -1.65 11.52
N LEU A 120 -4.56 -1.81 12.85
CA LEU A 120 -5.67 -1.30 13.66
C LEU A 120 -5.91 0.21 13.52
N PRO A 121 -4.90 1.09 13.51
CA PRO A 121 -5.14 2.53 13.37
C PRO A 121 -5.73 2.94 12.02
N GLY A 122 -5.49 2.17 10.96
CA GLY A 122 -5.96 2.44 9.60
C GLY A 122 -7.14 1.60 9.13
N MET A 123 -7.65 0.68 9.97
CA MET A 123 -8.66 -0.30 9.60
C MET A 123 -9.98 0.35 9.14
N ALA A 124 -10.45 1.38 9.87
CA ALA A 124 -11.61 2.17 9.51
C ALA A 124 -11.15 3.49 8.86
N ASN A 125 -11.55 3.72 7.62
CA ASN A 125 -11.17 4.90 6.87
C ASN A 125 -12.39 5.70 6.44
N GLY A 126 -12.54 6.93 6.94
CA GLY A 126 -13.70 7.78 6.69
C GLY A 126 -13.98 8.04 5.21
N TYR A 127 -12.93 8.24 4.40
CA TYR A 127 -13.08 8.43 2.95
C TYR A 127 -13.60 7.17 2.26
N SER A 128 -13.07 6.01 2.62
CA SER A 128 -13.50 4.73 2.05
C SER A 128 -14.96 4.44 2.39
N ILE A 129 -15.37 4.72 3.65
CA ILE A 129 -16.76 4.58 4.11
C ILE A 129 -17.68 5.56 3.35
N PHE A 130 -17.27 6.82 3.20
CA PHE A 130 -18.03 7.84 2.45
C PHE A 130 -18.22 7.42 0.99
N LEU A 131 -17.16 7.02 0.32
CA LEU A 131 -17.19 6.62 -1.08
C LEU A 131 -18.07 5.39 -1.30
N LEU A 132 -17.93 4.38 -0.45
CA LEU A 132 -18.75 3.16 -0.50
C LEU A 132 -20.21 3.45 -0.20
N LYS A 133 -20.50 4.29 0.81
CA LYS A 133 -21.88 4.69 1.11
C LYS A 133 -22.54 5.35 -0.09
N GLY A 134 -21.88 6.32 -0.73
CA GLY A 134 -22.42 6.97 -1.93
C GLY A 134 -22.71 5.99 -3.07
N PHE A 135 -21.83 4.99 -3.24
CA PHE A 135 -22.04 3.94 -4.23
C PHE A 135 -23.20 3.00 -3.86
N PHE A 136 -23.34 2.65 -2.58
CA PHE A 136 -24.43 1.79 -2.09
C PHE A 136 -25.79 2.50 -2.13
N ASP A 137 -25.81 3.81 -1.86
CA ASP A 137 -27.03 4.62 -1.96
C ASP A 137 -27.55 4.70 -3.41
N ALA A 138 -26.66 4.63 -4.40
CA ALA A 138 -27.03 4.65 -5.81
C ALA A 138 -27.55 3.30 -6.35
N GLN A 139 -27.50 2.24 -5.56
CA GLN A 139 -27.99 0.91 -5.99
C GLN A 139 -29.53 0.87 -5.92
N PRO A 140 -30.22 0.30 -6.94
CA PRO A 140 -31.67 0.21 -6.98
C PRO A 140 -32.25 -0.46 -5.74
N GLN A 141 -33.22 0.18 -5.09
CA GLN A 141 -33.84 -0.33 -3.86
C GLN A 141 -34.68 -1.57 -4.14
N GLU A 142 -35.25 -1.66 -5.34
CA GLU A 142 -36.12 -2.77 -5.76
C GLU A 142 -35.38 -4.13 -5.69
N LEU A 143 -34.06 -4.16 -5.90
CA LEU A 143 -33.27 -5.37 -5.77
C LEU A 143 -33.23 -5.90 -4.33
N TYR A 144 -33.21 -4.99 -3.36
CA TYR A 144 -33.21 -5.35 -1.94
C TYR A 144 -34.59 -5.76 -1.47
N GLU A 145 -35.65 -5.05 -1.91
CA GLU A 145 -37.01 -5.34 -1.57
C GLU A 145 -37.47 -6.69 -2.13
N SER A 146 -37.15 -7.00 -3.39
CA SER A 146 -37.47 -8.30 -3.99
C SER A 146 -36.73 -9.45 -3.28
N ALA A 147 -35.43 -9.29 -2.98
CA ALA A 147 -34.70 -10.31 -2.25
C ALA A 147 -35.21 -10.51 -0.82
N GLN A 148 -35.68 -9.46 -0.14
CA GLN A 148 -36.33 -9.58 1.17
C GLN A 148 -37.66 -10.32 1.10
N LEU A 149 -38.45 -10.10 0.05
CA LEU A 149 -39.69 -10.85 -0.19
C LEU A 149 -39.39 -12.33 -0.44
N ASP A 150 -38.28 -12.67 -1.07
CA ASP A 150 -37.77 -14.03 -1.26
C ASP A 150 -37.18 -14.64 0.02
N GLY A 151 -37.19 -13.92 1.16
CA GLY A 151 -36.70 -14.39 2.45
C GLY A 151 -35.20 -14.28 2.65
N ALA A 152 -34.50 -13.45 1.86
CA ALA A 152 -33.05 -13.26 2.01
C ALA A 152 -32.71 -12.59 3.36
N SER A 153 -31.71 -13.14 4.06
CA SER A 153 -31.17 -12.54 5.28
C SER A 153 -30.29 -11.31 4.96
N GLU A 154 -30.05 -10.44 5.95
CA GLU A 154 -29.15 -9.28 5.82
C GLU A 154 -27.74 -9.65 5.34
N TRP A 155 -27.21 -10.82 5.74
CA TRP A 155 -25.93 -11.31 5.25
C TRP A 155 -25.95 -11.66 3.76
N VAL A 156 -27.08 -12.20 3.27
CA VAL A 156 -27.27 -12.48 1.83
C VAL A 156 -27.33 -11.16 1.06
N LEU A 157 -28.09 -10.19 1.54
CA LEU A 157 -28.20 -8.86 0.94
C LEU A 157 -26.83 -8.16 0.88
N PHE A 158 -26.06 -8.25 1.95
CA PHE A 158 -24.74 -7.65 1.98
C PHE A 158 -23.78 -8.34 1.01
N TRP A 159 -23.59 -9.66 1.12
CA TRP A 159 -22.55 -10.37 0.37
C TRP A 159 -22.92 -10.64 -1.09
N GLN A 160 -24.17 -11.06 -1.35
CA GLN A 160 -24.58 -11.52 -2.68
C GLN A 160 -25.12 -10.39 -3.55
N ILE A 161 -25.67 -9.33 -2.97
CA ILE A 161 -26.20 -8.20 -3.72
C ILE A 161 -25.23 -7.02 -3.64
N THR A 162 -25.05 -6.45 -2.46
CA THR A 162 -24.27 -5.21 -2.31
C THR A 162 -22.82 -5.37 -2.75
N MET A 163 -22.11 -6.37 -2.22
CA MET A 163 -20.71 -6.60 -2.56
C MET A 163 -20.53 -7.05 -4.02
N ALA A 164 -21.47 -7.85 -4.54
CA ALA A 164 -21.40 -8.33 -5.92
C ALA A 164 -21.56 -7.19 -6.93
N LEU A 165 -22.48 -6.25 -6.70
CA LEU A 165 -22.70 -5.07 -7.54
C LEU A 165 -21.58 -4.03 -7.39
N SER A 166 -20.86 -4.07 -6.25
CA SER A 166 -19.85 -3.07 -5.88
C SER A 166 -18.43 -3.47 -6.27
N LYS A 167 -18.22 -4.55 -7.00
CA LYS A 167 -16.88 -5.03 -7.39
C LYS A 167 -15.95 -3.93 -7.92
N PRO A 168 -16.38 -2.99 -8.78
CA PRO A 168 -15.49 -1.95 -9.29
C PRO A 168 -14.98 -1.02 -8.21
N ILE A 169 -15.87 -0.53 -7.32
CA ILE A 169 -15.47 0.37 -6.24
C ILE A 169 -14.65 -0.35 -5.16
N LEU A 170 -14.96 -1.63 -4.89
CA LEU A 170 -14.17 -2.45 -3.97
C LEU A 170 -12.74 -2.65 -4.47
N ALA A 171 -12.53 -2.79 -5.79
CA ALA A 171 -11.19 -2.85 -6.37
C ALA A 171 -10.41 -1.54 -6.16
N VAL A 172 -11.07 -0.38 -6.24
CA VAL A 172 -10.46 0.92 -5.95
C VAL A 172 -10.07 1.01 -4.47
N ILE A 173 -10.94 0.56 -3.55
CA ILE A 173 -10.63 0.52 -2.11
C ILE A 173 -9.46 -0.41 -1.82
N ALA A 174 -9.43 -1.60 -2.45
CA ALA A 174 -8.33 -2.55 -2.30
C ALA A 174 -6.99 -1.99 -2.78
N LEU A 175 -6.99 -1.36 -3.96
CA LEU A 175 -5.79 -0.71 -4.52
C LEU A 175 -5.29 0.41 -3.62
N ARG A 176 -6.20 1.24 -3.09
CA ARG A 176 -5.85 2.29 -2.15
C ARG A 176 -5.25 1.72 -0.87
N ALA A 177 -5.89 0.69 -0.28
CA ALA A 177 -5.39 0.03 0.92
C ALA A 177 -3.98 -0.56 0.71
N PHE A 178 -3.75 -1.22 -0.44
CA PHE A 178 -2.43 -1.69 -0.83
C PHE A 178 -1.42 -0.56 -0.90
N THR A 179 -1.72 0.50 -1.67
CA THR A 179 -0.79 1.60 -1.89
C THR A 179 -0.42 2.29 -0.57
N MET A 180 -1.41 2.51 0.30
CA MET A 180 -1.18 3.10 1.62
C MET A 180 -0.32 2.19 2.52
N ALA A 181 -0.61 0.89 2.56
CA ALA A 181 0.16 -0.06 3.36
C ALA A 181 1.59 -0.21 2.84
N TYR A 182 1.75 -0.35 1.52
CA TYR A 182 3.06 -0.51 0.90
C TYR A 182 3.97 0.70 1.08
N SER A 183 3.44 1.92 0.95
CA SER A 183 4.19 3.17 1.08
C SER A 183 4.36 3.65 2.53
N ASN A 184 3.80 2.94 3.51
CA ASN A 184 3.77 3.37 4.93
C ASN A 184 5.11 3.13 5.64
N PHE A 185 6.19 3.73 5.13
CA PHE A 185 7.53 3.59 5.69
C PHE A 185 7.64 4.16 7.11
N MET A 186 7.28 5.44 7.29
CA MET A 186 7.55 6.16 8.54
C MET A 186 6.85 5.52 9.74
N PHE A 187 5.58 5.16 9.59
CA PHE A 187 4.84 4.54 10.67
C PHE A 187 5.34 3.12 10.97
N ALA A 188 5.67 2.33 9.94
CA ALA A 188 6.28 1.02 10.12
C ALA A 188 7.66 1.10 10.80
N PHE A 189 8.48 2.09 10.42
CA PHE A 189 9.80 2.31 11.00
C PHE A 189 9.73 2.63 12.50
N VAL A 190 8.75 3.43 12.92
CA VAL A 190 8.59 3.82 14.34
C VAL A 190 7.95 2.71 15.16
N THR A 191 6.95 1.99 14.62
CA THR A 191 6.18 0.98 15.36
C THR A 191 6.82 -0.40 15.38
N CYS A 192 7.55 -0.78 14.32
CA CYS A 192 8.24 -2.07 14.19
C CYS A 192 9.74 -1.89 14.40
N GLN A 193 10.17 -1.86 15.66
CA GLN A 193 11.58 -1.67 16.05
C GLN A 193 12.38 -2.98 15.97
N ASP A 194 11.71 -4.14 16.02
CA ASP A 194 12.34 -5.45 15.84
C ASP A 194 12.58 -5.71 14.34
N GLU A 195 13.80 -6.08 14.00
CA GLU A 195 14.22 -6.43 12.63
C GLU A 195 13.35 -7.52 11.99
N LYS A 196 12.85 -8.47 12.80
CA LYS A 196 11.95 -9.53 12.35
C LYS A 196 10.61 -9.02 11.82
N MET A 197 10.22 -7.81 12.22
CA MET A 197 8.96 -7.17 11.82
C MET A 197 9.12 -6.08 10.76
N TRP A 198 10.35 -5.79 10.33
CA TRP A 198 10.58 -4.76 9.33
C TRP A 198 9.90 -5.09 8.01
N THR A 199 9.24 -4.09 7.45
CA THR A 199 8.71 -4.16 6.09
C THR A 199 9.81 -3.93 5.07
N LEU A 200 9.54 -4.24 3.80
CA LEU A 200 10.49 -4.04 2.71
C LEU A 200 11.01 -2.59 2.65
N MET A 201 10.15 -1.60 2.85
CA MET A 201 10.54 -0.19 2.83
C MET A 201 11.50 0.15 3.96
N VAL A 202 11.33 -0.43 5.14
CA VAL A 202 12.25 -0.26 6.28
C VAL A 202 13.59 -0.93 5.98
N TRP A 203 13.58 -2.14 5.43
CA TRP A 203 14.79 -2.85 5.00
C TRP A 203 15.57 -2.08 3.94
N LEU A 204 14.90 -1.56 2.92
CA LEU A 204 15.54 -0.76 1.87
C LEU A 204 16.14 0.54 2.43
N TYR A 205 15.46 1.18 3.36
CA TYR A 205 16.00 2.35 4.05
C TYR A 205 17.30 2.02 4.79
N GLN A 206 17.35 0.92 5.53
CA GLN A 206 18.56 0.49 6.23
C GLN A 206 19.70 0.17 5.24
N LEU A 207 19.40 -0.46 4.11
CA LEU A 207 20.37 -0.71 3.05
C LEU A 207 20.91 0.61 2.48
N GLN A 208 20.06 1.60 2.24
CA GLN A 208 20.45 2.91 1.72
C GLN A 208 21.41 3.66 2.65
N GLN A 209 21.22 3.54 3.97
CA GLN A 209 22.12 4.18 4.96
C GLN A 209 23.53 3.58 4.98
N ARG A 210 23.67 2.33 4.53
CA ARG A 210 24.95 1.59 4.57
C ARG A 210 25.62 1.44 3.21
N SER A 211 24.96 1.89 2.13
CA SER A 211 25.38 1.65 0.75
C SER A 211 25.63 2.95 -0.01
N GLY A 212 26.40 2.86 -1.10
CA GLY A 212 26.63 3.99 -1.98
C GLY A 212 25.39 4.40 -2.79
N GLN A 213 25.43 5.60 -3.37
CA GLN A 213 24.31 6.20 -4.13
C GLN A 213 23.75 5.31 -5.26
N ALA A 214 24.61 4.53 -5.92
CA ALA A 214 24.18 3.65 -7.01
C ALA A 214 23.24 2.53 -6.51
N VAL A 215 23.52 1.95 -5.35
CA VAL A 215 22.65 0.94 -4.69
C VAL A 215 21.36 1.60 -4.21
N MET A 216 21.43 2.83 -3.71
CA MET A 216 20.25 3.60 -3.33
C MET A 216 19.29 3.79 -4.50
N TYR A 217 19.76 4.25 -5.66
CA TYR A 217 18.90 4.39 -6.85
C TYR A 217 18.35 3.05 -7.36
N ALA A 218 19.16 1.99 -7.36
CA ALA A 218 18.70 0.66 -7.72
C ALA A 218 17.59 0.15 -6.77
N SER A 219 17.71 0.41 -5.47
CA SER A 219 16.69 0.04 -4.47
C SER A 219 15.36 0.76 -4.69
N LEU A 220 15.37 2.04 -5.04
CA LEU A 220 14.16 2.82 -5.35
C LEU A 220 13.44 2.28 -6.59
N ILE A 221 14.18 1.91 -7.64
CA ILE A 221 13.60 1.33 -8.85
C ILE A 221 12.95 -0.02 -8.54
N ILE A 222 13.63 -0.89 -7.81
CA ILE A 222 13.08 -2.19 -7.41
C ILE A 222 11.85 -2.01 -6.50
N ALA A 223 11.88 -1.06 -5.57
CA ALA A 223 10.74 -0.75 -4.70
C ALA A 223 9.51 -0.25 -5.47
N ALA A 224 9.69 0.38 -6.62
CA ALA A 224 8.57 0.84 -7.45
C ALA A 224 7.86 -0.29 -8.23
N ILE A 225 8.55 -1.44 -8.46
CA ILE A 225 8.02 -2.53 -9.29
C ILE A 225 6.68 -3.08 -8.77
N PRO A 226 6.49 -3.43 -7.48
CA PRO A 226 5.21 -3.99 -7.02
C PRO A 226 4.04 -3.03 -7.21
N THR A 227 4.24 -1.74 -6.93
CA THR A 227 3.19 -0.72 -7.13
C THR A 227 2.83 -0.58 -8.61
N PHE A 228 3.83 -0.55 -9.48
CA PHE A 228 3.63 -0.47 -10.93
C PHE A 228 2.90 -1.71 -11.48
N MET A 229 3.30 -2.91 -11.05
CA MET A 229 2.65 -4.16 -11.45
C MET A 229 1.18 -4.19 -11.05
N ILE A 230 0.86 -3.85 -9.81
CA ILE A 230 -0.53 -3.83 -9.34
C ILE A 230 -1.35 -2.79 -10.10
N PHE A 231 -0.77 -1.61 -10.39
CA PHE A 231 -1.44 -0.61 -11.21
C PHE A 231 -1.79 -1.17 -12.60
N LEU A 232 -0.85 -1.84 -13.28
CA LEU A 232 -1.09 -2.45 -14.59
C LEU A 232 -2.21 -3.50 -14.57
N PHE A 233 -2.32 -4.29 -13.49
CA PHE A 233 -3.40 -5.26 -13.35
C PHE A 233 -4.75 -4.61 -13.03
N CYS A 234 -4.74 -3.55 -12.23
CA CYS A 234 -5.98 -2.90 -11.76
C CYS A 234 -6.51 -1.82 -12.70
N GLN A 235 -5.71 -1.26 -13.61
CA GLN A 235 -6.09 -0.14 -14.49
C GLN A 235 -7.40 -0.39 -15.24
N ASN A 236 -7.61 -1.58 -15.80
CA ASN A 236 -8.81 -1.91 -16.56
C ASN A 236 -10.07 -1.95 -15.68
N ILE A 237 -9.94 -2.36 -14.41
CA ILE A 237 -11.04 -2.42 -13.45
C ILE A 237 -11.41 -1.02 -13.00
N ILE A 238 -10.39 -0.18 -12.76
CA ILE A 238 -10.56 1.23 -12.36
C ILE A 238 -11.25 2.02 -13.46
N MET A 239 -10.80 1.87 -14.70
CA MET A 239 -11.39 2.57 -15.85
C MET A 239 -12.86 2.21 -16.07
N ARG A 240 -13.23 0.94 -15.88
CA ARG A 240 -14.63 0.48 -16.00
C ARG A 240 -15.51 0.95 -14.84
N GLY A 241 -14.94 1.14 -13.64
CA GLY A 241 -15.67 1.56 -12.44
C GLY A 241 -15.98 3.06 -12.38
N ILE A 242 -15.27 3.88 -13.15
CA ILE A 242 -15.48 5.34 -13.20
C ILE A 242 -16.60 5.74 -14.19
N VAL A 243 -16.95 4.86 -15.11
CA VAL A 243 -18.09 5.12 -16.02
C VAL A 243 -19.38 4.89 -15.23
N VAL A 244 -19.89 5.94 -14.60
CA VAL A 244 -21.28 5.97 -14.11
C VAL A 244 -22.18 5.80 -15.34
N PRO A 245 -23.08 4.81 -15.38
CA PRO A 245 -24.08 4.75 -16.43
C PRO A 245 -24.91 6.02 -16.34
N SER A 246 -24.67 6.97 -17.24
CA SER A 246 -25.61 8.06 -17.43
C SER A 246 -26.82 7.44 -18.13
N GLU A 247 -27.89 7.21 -17.40
CA GLU A 247 -29.19 6.98 -18.02
C GLU A 247 -29.50 8.14 -18.96
N LYS A 248 -29.70 7.80 -20.24
CA LYS A 248 -30.38 8.64 -21.20
C LYS A 248 -31.86 8.37 -21.11
#